data_a40adaf95dc3a657693a4e9dd7a64fc8
#
_entry.id   a40adaf95dc3a657693a4e9dd7a64fc8
#
_cell.length_a   1.000
_cell.length_b   1.000
_cell.length_c   1.000
_cell.angle_alpha   90.00
_cell.angle_beta   90.00
_cell.angle_gamma   90.00
#
_symmetry.space_group_name_H-M   'P 1'
#
loop_
_entity.id
_entity.type
_entity.pdbx_description
1 polymer ?
#
loop_
_entity_poly.entity_id
_entity_poly.type
_entity_poly.pdbx_seq_one_letter_code
_entity_poly.pdbx_strand_id
1 'polypeptide(L)'
;MGYVDYFLIVWDFIKYAKDHGISVGPGRGSAAGSIVSYCLEITTIDPIRYQLLFERFLNPERVSMPDIDVDFCYERRQEVIDYVTRKYGKDCVAQIVTFGTLAARGVIRDVGRVMDLPYAYVDSISKMIPQELGITIDKALKMNPDLKKLYDTDETVTNLIDMAKRLEGLPRHCSMHAAGVVICQKPVDEYV
;
A
#
# COMPACT_ATOMS: atom_id res chain seq x y z
N MET A 1 -4.01 19.72 -19.97
CA MET A 1 -3.64 19.34 -18.62
C MET A 1 -2.18 18.92 -18.48
N GLY A 2 -1.42 18.70 -19.58
CA GLY A 2 0.03 18.46 -19.55
C GLY A 2 0.46 17.03 -19.16
N TYR A 3 -0.41 16.03 -19.27
CA TYR A 3 -0.09 14.64 -18.89
C TYR A 3 0.41 13.76 -20.04
N VAL A 4 0.87 14.35 -21.14
CA VAL A 4 1.33 13.60 -22.33
C VAL A 4 2.47 12.62 -21.96
N ASP A 5 3.49 13.11 -21.26
CA ASP A 5 4.64 12.31 -20.86
C ASP A 5 4.25 11.14 -19.95
N TYR A 6 3.30 11.37 -19.04
CA TYR A 6 2.77 10.31 -18.18
C TYR A 6 2.12 9.18 -18.99
N PHE A 7 1.27 9.53 -19.97
CA PHE A 7 0.66 8.52 -20.86
C PHE A 7 1.69 7.78 -21.68
N LEU A 8 2.72 8.48 -22.19
CA LEU A 8 3.79 7.86 -22.97
C LEU A 8 4.64 6.90 -22.14
N ILE A 9 4.95 7.24 -20.89
CA ILE A 9 5.67 6.37 -19.97
C ILE A 9 4.84 5.11 -19.68
N VAL A 10 3.55 5.26 -19.38
CA VAL A 10 2.66 4.11 -19.12
C VAL A 10 2.51 3.22 -20.35
N TRP A 11 2.29 3.82 -21.51
CA TRP A 11 2.23 3.10 -22.78
C TRP A 11 3.51 2.30 -23.04
N ASP A 12 4.66 2.90 -22.80
CA ASP A 12 5.97 2.32 -23.10
C ASP A 12 6.21 1.00 -22.34
N PHE A 13 6.04 0.98 -21.04
CA PHE A 13 6.26 -0.25 -20.29
C PHE A 13 5.17 -1.31 -20.50
N ILE A 14 3.93 -0.89 -20.84
CA ILE A 14 2.86 -1.82 -21.24
C ILE A 14 3.21 -2.44 -22.60
N LYS A 15 3.66 -1.62 -23.56
CA LYS A 15 4.12 -2.11 -24.86
C LYS A 15 5.28 -3.09 -24.71
N TYR A 16 6.28 -2.76 -23.90
CA TYR A 16 7.37 -3.67 -23.59
C TYR A 16 6.86 -5.02 -23.09
N ALA A 17 5.94 -5.01 -22.12
CA ALA A 17 5.37 -6.23 -21.58
C ALA A 17 4.67 -7.07 -22.67
N LYS A 18 3.82 -6.45 -23.48
CA LYS A 18 3.10 -7.11 -24.58
C LYS A 18 4.06 -7.70 -25.63
N ASP A 19 5.07 -6.93 -26.05
CA ASP A 19 6.06 -7.36 -27.04
C ASP A 19 6.90 -8.55 -26.54
N HIS A 20 7.04 -8.72 -25.24
CA HIS A 20 7.77 -9.83 -24.61
C HIS A 20 6.85 -10.96 -24.11
N GLY A 21 5.56 -10.93 -24.49
CA GLY A 21 4.60 -11.97 -24.11
C GLY A 21 4.31 -12.02 -22.61
N ILE A 22 4.47 -10.89 -21.89
CA ILE A 22 4.07 -10.75 -20.49
C ILE A 22 2.59 -10.35 -20.47
N SER A 23 1.76 -11.15 -19.83
CA SER A 23 0.32 -10.87 -19.75
C SER A 23 0.06 -9.56 -18.99
N VAL A 24 -0.77 -8.71 -19.60
CA VAL A 24 -1.23 -7.44 -19.06
C VAL A 24 -2.73 -7.48 -18.90
N GLY A 25 -3.24 -7.01 -17.77
CA GLY A 25 -4.67 -6.93 -17.51
C GLY A 25 -5.39 -5.95 -18.44
N PRO A 26 -6.71 -6.08 -18.62
CA PRO A 26 -7.50 -5.27 -19.56
C PRO A 26 -7.61 -3.79 -19.16
N GLY A 27 -7.17 -3.44 -17.99
CA GLY A 27 -7.34 -2.14 -17.34
C GLY A 27 -8.40 -2.21 -16.24
N ARG A 28 -8.26 -1.34 -15.26
CA ARG A 28 -9.18 -1.23 -14.11
C ARG A 28 -9.27 0.21 -13.59
N GLY A 29 -10.15 0.43 -12.64
CA GLY A 29 -10.34 1.73 -12.01
C GLY A 29 -10.86 2.78 -12.99
N SER A 30 -10.49 4.03 -12.75
CA SER A 30 -10.95 5.18 -13.54
C SER A 30 -10.30 5.28 -14.92
N ALA A 31 -9.10 4.73 -15.09
CA ALA A 31 -8.36 4.77 -16.36
C ALA A 31 -9.10 4.11 -17.53
N ALA A 32 -9.97 3.12 -17.24
CA ALA A 32 -10.83 2.49 -18.25
C ALA A 32 -11.82 3.47 -18.91
N GLY A 33 -12.12 4.62 -18.29
CA GLY A 33 -12.96 5.67 -18.85
C GLY A 33 -12.26 6.56 -19.89
N SER A 34 -10.95 6.38 -20.11
CA SER A 34 -10.17 7.21 -21.04
C SER A 34 -10.09 6.60 -22.43
N ILE A 35 -10.64 7.32 -23.44
CA ILE A 35 -10.49 6.93 -24.85
C ILE A 35 -9.01 6.99 -25.30
N VAL A 36 -8.22 7.89 -24.72
CA VAL A 36 -6.78 7.97 -25.01
C VAL A 36 -6.07 6.72 -24.52
N SER A 37 -6.38 6.24 -23.30
CA SER A 37 -5.84 4.98 -22.77
C SER A 37 -6.23 3.78 -23.65
N TYR A 38 -7.43 3.77 -24.19
CA TYR A 38 -7.90 2.74 -25.12
C TYR A 38 -7.17 2.79 -26.45
N CYS A 39 -7.05 3.97 -27.07
CA CYS A 39 -6.35 4.15 -28.35
C CYS A 39 -4.84 3.84 -28.27
N LEU A 40 -4.23 4.09 -27.10
CA LEU A 40 -2.83 3.73 -26.82
C LEU A 40 -2.65 2.27 -26.38
N GLU A 41 -3.74 1.49 -26.36
CA GLU A 41 -3.73 0.11 -25.87
C GLU A 41 -3.22 -0.05 -24.42
N ILE A 42 -3.29 1.01 -23.63
CA ILE A 42 -3.06 0.98 -22.19
C ILE A 42 -4.17 0.17 -21.52
N THR A 43 -5.41 0.38 -21.99
CA THR A 43 -6.57 -0.44 -21.62
C THR A 43 -7.17 -1.11 -22.85
N THR A 44 -7.85 -2.25 -22.68
CA THR A 44 -8.57 -2.94 -23.75
C THR A 44 -10.08 -2.80 -23.64
N ILE A 45 -10.56 -2.00 -22.69
CA ILE A 45 -11.97 -1.71 -22.46
C ILE A 45 -12.36 -0.47 -23.25
N ASP A 46 -13.31 -0.62 -24.18
CA ASP A 46 -13.85 0.50 -24.98
C ASP A 46 -14.77 1.37 -24.09
N PRO A 47 -14.34 2.60 -23.73
CA PRO A 47 -15.13 3.44 -22.82
C PRO A 47 -16.43 3.95 -23.46
N ILE A 48 -16.51 4.03 -24.79
CA ILE A 48 -17.73 4.46 -25.49
C ILE A 48 -18.77 3.34 -25.47
N ARG A 49 -18.33 2.14 -25.80
CA ARG A 49 -19.21 0.95 -25.80
C ARG A 49 -19.85 0.70 -24.43
N TYR A 50 -19.09 0.90 -23.35
CA TYR A 50 -19.55 0.68 -21.98
C TYR A 50 -20.05 1.95 -21.29
N GLN A 51 -20.12 3.08 -22.00
CA GLN A 51 -20.60 4.39 -21.49
C GLN A 51 -19.91 4.79 -20.17
N LEU A 52 -18.59 4.64 -20.14
CA LEU A 52 -17.76 4.99 -18.98
C LEU A 52 -17.55 6.49 -18.92
N LEU A 53 -17.59 7.05 -17.71
CA LEU A 53 -17.43 8.49 -17.48
C LEU A 53 -15.94 8.85 -17.41
N PHE A 54 -15.49 9.72 -18.33
CA PHE A 54 -14.11 10.24 -18.38
C PHE A 54 -13.79 11.11 -17.17
N GLU A 55 -14.75 11.86 -16.65
CA GLU A 55 -14.61 12.78 -15.51
C GLU A 55 -14.21 12.07 -14.21
N ARG A 56 -14.41 10.77 -14.13
CA ARG A 56 -13.90 9.94 -13.02
C ARG A 56 -12.39 9.75 -13.09
N PHE A 57 -11.81 9.82 -14.28
CA PHE A 57 -10.38 9.66 -14.51
C PHE A 57 -9.65 11.01 -14.47
N LEU A 58 -10.13 11.98 -15.25
CA LEU A 58 -9.58 13.34 -15.31
C LEU A 58 -10.71 14.36 -15.24
N ASN A 59 -10.65 15.21 -14.21
CA ASN A 59 -11.58 16.32 -14.04
C ASN A 59 -10.79 17.63 -13.93
N PRO A 60 -11.07 18.67 -14.75
CA PRO A 60 -10.41 19.96 -14.66
C PRO A 60 -10.54 20.65 -13.30
N GLU A 61 -11.63 20.38 -12.57
CA GLU A 61 -11.88 20.95 -11.24
C GLU A 61 -11.06 20.23 -10.14
N ARG A 62 -10.58 19.02 -10.41
CA ARG A 62 -9.77 18.23 -9.49
C ARG A 62 -8.32 18.21 -9.96
N VAL A 63 -7.48 19.04 -9.35
CA VAL A 63 -6.04 19.10 -9.64
C VAL A 63 -5.33 17.92 -8.96
N SER A 64 -5.42 16.75 -9.59
CA SER A 64 -4.64 15.57 -9.19
C SER A 64 -4.09 14.89 -10.42
N MET A 65 -2.91 14.29 -10.31
CA MET A 65 -2.37 13.45 -11.39
C MET A 65 -3.34 12.30 -11.68
N PRO A 66 -3.46 11.87 -12.96
CA PRO A 66 -4.20 10.67 -13.30
C PRO A 66 -3.55 9.44 -12.65
N ASP A 67 -4.38 8.50 -12.24
CA ASP A 67 -3.95 7.23 -11.66
C ASP A 67 -4.30 6.10 -12.62
N ILE A 68 -3.27 5.45 -13.18
CA ILE A 68 -3.41 4.31 -14.08
C ILE A 68 -2.81 3.09 -13.41
N ASP A 69 -3.68 2.24 -12.89
CA ASP A 69 -3.28 0.94 -12.34
C ASP A 69 -3.12 -0.08 -13.45
N VAL A 70 -1.97 -0.76 -13.48
CA VAL A 70 -1.66 -1.79 -14.48
C VAL A 70 -1.39 -3.13 -13.79
N ASP A 71 -2.12 -4.15 -14.18
CA ASP A 71 -1.94 -5.51 -13.68
C ASP A 71 -1.03 -6.29 -14.64
N PHE A 72 0.07 -6.83 -14.14
CA PHE A 72 1.00 -7.70 -14.85
C PHE A 72 0.97 -9.12 -14.31
N CYS A 73 1.37 -10.08 -15.16
CA CYS A 73 1.66 -11.43 -14.71
C CYS A 73 2.56 -11.41 -13.46
N TYR A 74 2.12 -12.05 -12.39
CA TYR A 74 2.83 -12.05 -11.11
C TYR A 74 4.27 -12.56 -11.22
N GLU A 75 4.47 -13.63 -11.97
CA GLU A 75 5.79 -14.28 -12.12
C GLU A 75 6.78 -13.41 -12.90
N ARG A 76 6.29 -12.61 -13.87
CA ARG A 76 7.14 -11.86 -14.80
C ARG A 76 7.09 -10.34 -14.60
N ARG A 77 6.37 -9.86 -13.60
CA ARG A 77 6.28 -8.43 -13.28
C ARG A 77 7.65 -7.79 -13.05
N GLN A 78 8.58 -8.52 -12.44
CA GLN A 78 9.92 -8.01 -12.17
C GLN A 78 10.68 -7.64 -13.46
N GLU A 79 10.47 -8.36 -14.57
CA GLU A 79 11.08 -8.03 -15.86
C GLU A 79 10.65 -6.64 -16.37
N VAL A 80 9.40 -6.24 -16.12
CA VAL A 80 8.90 -4.91 -16.48
C VAL A 80 9.53 -3.82 -15.61
N ILE A 81 9.67 -4.07 -14.31
CA ILE A 81 10.35 -3.14 -13.38
C ILE A 81 11.83 -2.99 -13.78
N ASP A 82 12.51 -4.08 -14.12
CA ASP A 82 13.89 -4.06 -14.57
C ASP A 82 14.05 -3.30 -15.90
N TYR A 83 13.08 -3.43 -16.81
CA TYR A 83 13.05 -2.65 -18.04
C TYR A 83 12.94 -1.15 -17.75
N VAL A 84 12.00 -0.73 -16.91
CA VAL A 84 11.80 0.66 -16.51
C VAL A 84 13.08 1.21 -15.87
N THR A 85 13.69 0.45 -14.96
CA THR A 85 14.94 0.84 -14.27
C THR A 85 16.10 1.01 -15.27
N ARG A 86 16.22 0.12 -16.25
CA ARG A 86 17.26 0.24 -17.30
C ARG A 86 17.02 1.42 -18.22
N LYS A 87 15.75 1.70 -18.56
CA LYS A 87 15.39 2.75 -19.52
C LYS A 87 15.50 4.14 -18.93
N TYR A 88 14.99 4.34 -17.72
CA TYR A 88 14.93 5.66 -17.08
C TYR A 88 16.12 5.95 -16.14
N GLY A 89 16.95 4.94 -15.88
CA GLY A 89 18.14 5.06 -15.04
C GLY A 89 17.95 4.52 -13.62
N LYS A 90 18.97 3.84 -13.11
CA LYS A 90 18.92 3.22 -11.77
C LYS A 90 18.75 4.24 -10.64
N ASP A 91 19.29 5.43 -10.81
CA ASP A 91 19.22 6.47 -9.80
C ASP A 91 17.90 7.27 -9.87
N CYS A 92 17.17 7.14 -10.99
CA CYS A 92 15.90 7.84 -11.23
C CYS A 92 14.66 6.97 -10.99
N VAL A 93 14.84 5.67 -10.71
CA VAL A 93 13.74 4.72 -10.49
C VAL A 93 13.88 4.06 -9.14
N ALA A 94 12.85 4.19 -8.31
CA ALA A 94 12.82 3.56 -6.98
C ALA A 94 11.47 2.91 -6.70
N GLN A 95 11.47 1.80 -5.97
CA GLN A 95 10.26 1.25 -5.40
C GLN A 95 9.84 2.06 -4.17
N ILE A 96 8.55 2.29 -4.01
CA ILE A 96 8.02 3.02 -2.87
C ILE A 96 8.23 2.19 -1.60
N VAL A 97 8.84 2.81 -0.59
CA VAL A 97 8.96 2.21 0.74
C VAL A 97 7.63 2.34 1.50
N THR A 98 7.29 1.33 2.27
CA THR A 98 6.18 1.37 3.23
C THR A 98 6.69 1.12 4.63
N PHE A 99 6.07 1.75 5.61
CA PHE A 99 6.40 1.57 7.02
C PHE A 99 5.30 0.78 7.71
N GLY A 100 5.67 -0.41 8.18
CA GLY A 100 4.80 -1.17 9.07
C GLY A 100 4.85 -0.56 10.47
N THR A 101 3.70 -0.33 11.09
CA THR A 101 3.60 0.20 12.45
C THR A 101 3.25 -0.91 13.46
N LEU A 102 3.55 -0.65 14.73
CA LEU A 102 3.16 -1.51 15.84
C LEU A 102 1.64 -1.37 16.07
N ALA A 103 0.88 -2.33 15.53
CA ALA A 103 -0.57 -2.39 15.76
C ALA A 103 -0.89 -3.01 17.13
N ALA A 104 -2.06 -2.66 17.69
CA ALA A 104 -2.50 -3.02 19.05
C ALA A 104 -2.21 -4.46 19.47
N ARG A 105 -2.58 -5.47 18.67
CA ARG A 105 -2.33 -6.88 18.99
C ARG A 105 -0.84 -7.25 18.91
N GLY A 106 -0.14 -6.68 17.94
CA GLY A 106 1.28 -6.95 17.69
C GLY A 106 2.14 -6.38 18.81
N VAL A 107 1.90 -5.12 19.18
CA VAL A 107 2.69 -4.44 20.20
C VAL A 107 2.57 -5.11 21.58
N ILE A 108 1.40 -5.62 21.96
CA ILE A 108 1.23 -6.38 23.23
C ILE A 108 2.14 -7.62 23.23
N ARG A 109 2.21 -8.37 22.11
CA ARG A 109 3.08 -9.55 22.03
C ARG A 109 4.56 -9.17 22.05
N ASP A 110 4.93 -8.08 21.40
CA ASP A 110 6.32 -7.62 21.37
C ASP A 110 6.78 -7.14 22.77
N VAL A 111 5.94 -6.34 23.44
CA VAL A 111 6.21 -5.88 24.82
C VAL A 111 6.24 -7.06 25.79
N GLY A 112 5.29 -7.97 25.69
CA GLY A 112 5.26 -9.18 26.53
C GLY A 112 6.53 -10.03 26.38
N ARG A 113 7.07 -10.12 25.17
CA ARG A 113 8.35 -10.82 24.93
C ARG A 113 9.53 -10.10 25.58
N VAL A 114 9.56 -8.78 25.51
CA VAL A 114 10.62 -7.97 26.16
C VAL A 114 10.53 -8.03 27.69
N MET A 115 9.31 -8.13 28.22
CA MET A 115 9.06 -8.32 29.66
C MET A 115 9.27 -9.76 30.15
N ASP A 116 9.70 -10.67 29.26
CA ASP A 116 9.92 -12.11 29.52
C ASP A 116 8.66 -12.83 30.05
N LEU A 117 7.48 -12.38 29.61
CA LEU A 117 6.21 -12.98 29.96
C LEU A 117 5.91 -14.23 29.13
N PRO A 118 5.27 -15.28 29.69
CA PRO A 118 4.92 -16.48 28.96
C PRO A 118 4.06 -16.16 27.72
N TYR A 119 4.47 -16.67 26.54
CA TYR A 119 3.79 -16.38 25.27
C TYR A 119 2.28 -16.67 25.32
N ALA A 120 1.88 -17.82 25.88
CA ALA A 120 0.48 -18.22 25.97
C ALA A 120 -0.37 -17.20 26.77
N TYR A 121 0.21 -16.67 27.86
CA TYR A 121 -0.43 -15.63 28.69
C TYR A 121 -0.60 -14.33 27.88
N VAL A 122 0.45 -13.83 27.27
CA VAL A 122 0.40 -12.59 26.48
C VAL A 122 -0.51 -12.73 25.26
N ASP A 123 -0.51 -13.89 24.61
CA ASP A 123 -1.36 -14.16 23.44
C ASP A 123 -2.85 -14.19 23.83
N SER A 124 -3.20 -14.71 25.03
CA SER A 124 -4.56 -14.65 25.54
C SER A 124 -5.06 -13.21 25.70
N ILE A 125 -4.22 -12.33 26.26
CA ILE A 125 -4.53 -10.89 26.40
C ILE A 125 -4.67 -10.22 25.03
N SER A 126 -3.72 -10.49 24.12
CA SER A 126 -3.75 -9.92 22.77
C SER A 126 -4.99 -10.33 21.97
N LYS A 127 -5.52 -11.54 22.19
CA LYS A 127 -6.75 -12.05 21.56
C LYS A 127 -8.02 -11.38 22.08
N MET A 128 -7.98 -10.77 23.25
CA MET A 128 -9.10 -9.98 23.77
C MET A 128 -9.30 -8.66 23.04
N ILE A 129 -8.32 -8.20 22.26
CA ILE A 129 -8.47 -7.03 21.37
C ILE A 129 -9.30 -7.43 20.16
N PRO A 130 -10.41 -6.71 19.83
CA PRO A 130 -11.24 -6.97 18.66
C PRO A 130 -10.46 -6.95 17.34
N GLN A 131 -10.95 -7.72 16.34
CA GLN A 131 -10.35 -7.71 14.99
C GLN A 131 -11.02 -6.65 14.11
N GLU A 132 -10.77 -5.39 14.41
CA GLU A 132 -11.28 -4.27 13.64
C GLU A 132 -10.13 -3.49 13.01
N LEU A 133 -10.35 -2.98 11.80
CA LEU A 133 -9.36 -2.16 11.11
C LEU A 133 -9.15 -0.84 11.88
N GLY A 134 -7.90 -0.54 12.21
CA GLY A 134 -7.56 0.68 12.94
C GLY A 134 -7.97 0.66 14.43
N ILE A 135 -8.17 -0.54 15.00
CA ILE A 135 -8.39 -0.69 16.45
C ILE A 135 -7.14 -0.23 17.21
N THR A 136 -7.35 0.55 18.26
CA THR A 136 -6.30 0.94 19.21
C THR A 136 -6.51 0.25 20.55
N ILE A 137 -5.46 0.17 21.35
CA ILE A 137 -5.53 -0.40 22.72
C ILE A 137 -6.58 0.34 23.56
N ASP A 138 -6.64 1.67 23.47
CA ASP A 138 -7.63 2.46 24.21
C ASP A 138 -9.07 2.19 23.76
N LYS A 139 -9.30 1.98 22.47
CA LYS A 139 -10.62 1.56 21.97
C LYS A 139 -10.96 0.16 22.44
N ALA A 140 -10.00 -0.76 22.39
CA ALA A 140 -10.19 -2.13 22.84
C ALA A 140 -10.57 -2.22 24.33
N LEU A 141 -9.92 -1.43 25.20
CA LEU A 141 -10.26 -1.33 26.63
C LEU A 141 -11.69 -0.81 26.87
N LYS A 142 -12.21 0.05 25.99
CA LYS A 142 -13.59 0.53 26.07
C LYS A 142 -14.61 -0.49 25.57
N MET A 143 -14.23 -1.29 24.58
CA MET A 143 -15.11 -2.24 23.90
C MET A 143 -15.18 -3.60 24.61
N ASN A 144 -14.11 -4.02 25.27
CA ASN A 144 -14.03 -5.32 25.94
C ASN A 144 -13.94 -5.14 27.45
N PRO A 145 -15.07 -5.39 28.22
CA PRO A 145 -15.09 -5.25 29.66
C PRO A 145 -14.14 -6.21 30.39
N ASP A 146 -13.91 -7.41 29.83
CA ASP A 146 -13.02 -8.40 30.47
C ASP A 146 -11.55 -7.95 30.34
N LEU A 147 -11.15 -7.38 29.20
CA LEU A 147 -9.82 -6.78 29.03
C LEU A 147 -9.65 -5.59 29.97
N LYS A 148 -10.69 -4.75 30.12
CA LYS A 148 -10.67 -3.62 31.02
C LYS A 148 -10.56 -4.08 32.51
N LYS A 149 -11.29 -5.11 32.88
CA LYS A 149 -11.22 -5.68 34.23
C LYS A 149 -9.81 -6.22 34.52
N LEU A 150 -9.22 -6.98 33.60
CA LEU A 150 -7.84 -7.45 33.75
C LEU A 150 -6.84 -6.30 33.92
N TYR A 151 -6.98 -5.27 33.08
CA TYR A 151 -6.16 -4.06 33.14
C TYR A 151 -6.27 -3.36 34.50
N ASP A 152 -7.46 -3.33 35.13
CA ASP A 152 -7.69 -2.64 36.42
C ASP A 152 -7.31 -3.49 37.64
N THR A 153 -7.18 -4.82 37.50
CA THR A 153 -6.98 -5.73 38.63
C THR A 153 -5.65 -6.47 38.67
N ASP A 154 -4.95 -6.56 37.53
CA ASP A 154 -3.67 -7.28 37.39
C ASP A 154 -2.56 -6.30 37.06
N GLU A 155 -1.64 -6.08 38.01
CA GLU A 155 -0.51 -5.14 37.85
C GLU A 155 0.39 -5.50 36.64
N THR A 156 0.58 -6.79 36.38
CA THR A 156 1.38 -7.25 35.22
C THR A 156 0.72 -6.84 33.90
N VAL A 157 -0.62 -6.98 33.82
CA VAL A 157 -1.40 -6.59 32.65
C VAL A 157 -1.42 -5.06 32.50
N THR A 158 -1.55 -4.32 33.59
CA THR A 158 -1.48 -2.86 33.59
C THR A 158 -0.15 -2.39 33.00
N ASN A 159 0.96 -2.91 33.52
CA ASN A 159 2.31 -2.56 33.05
C ASN A 159 2.52 -2.95 31.58
N LEU A 160 2.07 -4.14 31.18
CA LEU A 160 2.14 -4.61 29.78
C LEU A 160 1.37 -3.67 28.84
N ILE A 161 0.13 -3.33 29.19
CA ILE A 161 -0.75 -2.49 28.38
C ILE A 161 -0.26 -1.05 28.33
N ASP A 162 0.18 -0.48 29.45
CA ASP A 162 0.67 0.90 29.49
C ASP A 162 1.96 1.06 28.68
N MET A 163 2.87 0.09 28.74
CA MET A 163 4.05 0.09 27.88
C MET A 163 3.65 -0.08 26.40
N ALA A 164 2.72 -0.97 26.11
CA ALA A 164 2.23 -1.20 24.76
C ALA A 164 1.56 0.06 24.15
N LYS A 165 0.78 0.81 24.93
CA LYS A 165 0.19 2.10 24.51
C LYS A 165 1.24 3.14 24.10
N ARG A 166 2.37 3.18 24.79
CA ARG A 166 3.46 4.12 24.47
C ARG A 166 4.15 3.80 23.15
N LEU A 167 4.11 2.54 22.73
CA LEU A 167 4.76 2.05 21.52
C LEU A 167 3.79 1.86 20.34
N GLU A 168 2.49 1.81 20.61
CA GLU A 168 1.45 1.66 19.58
C GLU A 168 1.56 2.77 18.52
N GLY A 169 1.52 2.37 17.25
CA GLY A 169 1.62 3.29 16.12
C GLY A 169 3.03 3.70 15.72
N LEU A 170 4.06 3.40 16.51
CA LEU A 170 5.44 3.67 16.12
C LEU A 170 5.86 2.78 14.94
N PRO A 171 6.74 3.27 14.05
CA PRO A 171 7.30 2.45 12.97
C PRO A 171 8.05 1.25 13.54
N ARG A 172 7.82 0.06 12.93
CA ARG A 172 8.46 -1.19 13.34
C ARG A 172 9.47 -1.68 12.31
N HIS A 173 9.08 -1.68 11.05
CA HIS A 173 9.91 -2.14 9.95
C HIS A 173 9.55 -1.42 8.68
N CYS A 174 10.50 -1.39 7.74
CA CYS A 174 10.28 -0.95 6.38
C CYS A 174 10.04 -2.16 5.48
N SER A 175 9.15 -2.00 4.52
CA SER A 175 8.92 -2.95 3.44
C SER A 175 8.74 -2.21 2.12
N MET A 176 8.72 -2.92 1.02
CA MET A 176 8.44 -2.33 -0.30
C MET A 176 6.94 -2.33 -0.56
N HIS A 177 6.46 -1.26 -1.16
CA HIS A 177 5.08 -1.19 -1.63
C HIS A 177 4.83 -2.26 -2.70
N ALA A 178 3.70 -2.94 -2.62
CA ALA A 178 3.40 -4.05 -3.53
C ALA A 178 3.28 -3.64 -5.01
N ALA A 179 2.99 -2.37 -5.30
CA ALA A 179 2.64 -1.90 -6.64
C ALA A 179 3.39 -0.65 -7.10
N GLY A 180 3.68 0.31 -6.21
CA GLY A 180 4.18 1.61 -6.61
C GLY A 180 5.67 1.61 -6.98
N VAL A 181 5.98 2.23 -8.14
CA VAL A 181 7.35 2.53 -8.59
C VAL A 181 7.39 4.01 -8.94
N VAL A 182 8.38 4.71 -8.40
CA VAL A 182 8.63 6.13 -8.68
C VAL A 182 9.59 6.24 -9.86
N ILE A 183 9.29 7.12 -10.80
CA ILE A 183 10.17 7.48 -11.91
C ILE A 183 10.38 9.00 -11.85
N CYS A 184 11.62 9.43 -11.68
CA CYS A 184 12.00 10.84 -11.54
C CYS A 184 12.79 11.32 -12.76
N GLN A 185 12.76 12.64 -13.01
CA GLN A 185 13.58 13.27 -14.04
C GLN A 185 15.06 13.39 -13.62
N LYS A 186 15.30 13.50 -12.32
CA LYS A 186 16.62 13.55 -11.69
C LYS A 186 16.78 12.40 -10.73
N PRO A 187 17.99 12.12 -10.24
CA PRO A 187 18.21 11.13 -9.18
C PRO A 187 17.25 11.30 -8.01
N VAL A 188 16.76 10.18 -7.47
CA VAL A 188 15.72 10.18 -6.41
C VAL A 188 16.21 10.89 -5.15
N ASP A 189 17.51 10.82 -4.85
CA ASP A 189 18.16 11.47 -3.70
C ASP A 189 18.20 13.01 -3.79
N GLU A 190 17.90 13.59 -4.97
CA GLU A 190 17.70 15.05 -5.09
C GLU A 190 16.28 15.50 -4.65
N TYR A 191 15.36 14.56 -4.43
CA TYR A 191 13.94 14.85 -4.05
C TYR A 191 13.63 14.48 -2.60
N VAL A 192 14.48 13.68 -1.94
CA VAL A 192 14.24 13.13 -0.59
C VAL A 192 15.34 13.52 0.39
#